data_17349a43561993ee32241f2dad9376bd
#
_entry.id   17349a43561993ee32241f2dad9376bd
#
_cell.length_a   1.000
_cell.length_b   1.000
_cell.length_c   1.000
_cell.angle_alpha   90.00
_cell.angle_beta   90.00
_cell.angle_gamma   90.00
#
_symmetry.space_group_name_H-M   'P 1'
#
loop_
_entity.id
_entity.type
_entity.pdbx_description
1 polymer ?
#
loop_
_entity_poly.entity_id
_entity_poly.type
_entity_poly.pdbx_seq_one_letter_code
_entity_poly.pdbx_strand_id
1 'polypeptide(L)'
;MTEEQQFPQQKETASQGAVCASSQEVPPRRKKRLRALLAILLALVVAAVGFTAGWLGNEYSSDPRLRELEWMLGLLEDEHYKDVDMDAVYEEIYDAVMPDIFSTYYTPEEYAQRVAESQGHNEGVGISLITDGGSVRVYSVVENSPAQAAGLAAGMYVLGYSTVGGEAFPAQSSSQVTEFIRAQDGEFVLYASYDGSATADASTAYTLARASYSAAYVVYRDSETSYAFRGANAELTRTDERLSGLDADTAYIRLDSFDGNCSDEFAACLNVMKERGRSHLILDLRGNGGGYLSDLQSIASHLLKNAEGSNPLVAYAQYRDGTRRDYYATGNDYDDYFTQDSKIYVLADENSASASECLIGALIDYGTIDYGDIYLRKDEGAEHYATYGKGVMQSTFVSASGGAFQLTVARIYWPKGNCIHERGITDEDGAVGIVSPAIYGAEDSFLQQAIAAICS
;
A
#
# COMPACT_ATOMS: atom_id res chain seq x y z
N MET A 1 52.17 -23.47 -17.76
CA MET A 1 52.82 -22.89 -18.94
C MET A 1 52.63 -21.39 -18.72
N THR A 2 53.60 -20.71 -17.93
CA THR A 2 54.85 -20.11 -18.45
C THR A 2 54.50 -19.02 -19.48
N GLU A 3 54.80 -17.74 -19.25
CA GLU A 3 56.10 -17.04 -19.16
C GLU A 3 55.82 -15.59 -18.67
N GLU A 4 56.37 -15.12 -17.68
CA GLU A 4 57.59 -14.33 -17.35
C GLU A 4 58.35 -13.72 -18.53
N GLN A 5 58.67 -12.43 -18.43
CA GLN A 5 59.94 -11.79 -18.83
C GLN A 5 59.84 -10.28 -18.48
N GLN A 6 60.53 -9.77 -17.49
CA GLN A 6 61.95 -9.50 -17.27
C GLN A 6 62.43 -8.14 -17.85
N PHE A 7 62.97 -7.35 -16.88
CA PHE A 7 63.73 -6.09 -17.03
C PHE A 7 65.02 -6.26 -17.85
N PRO A 8 65.66 -5.12 -18.25
CA PRO A 8 67.03 -4.94 -17.80
C PRO A 8 67.37 -3.53 -17.29
N GLN A 9 68.28 -3.53 -16.31
CA GLN A 9 69.12 -2.43 -15.87
C GLN A 9 70.33 -2.27 -16.77
N GLN A 10 70.93 -1.07 -16.70
CA GLN A 10 72.37 -0.72 -16.59
C GLN A 10 72.62 0.62 -17.31
N LYS A 11 73.57 1.49 -16.99
CA LYS A 11 74.75 1.58 -16.10
C LYS A 11 75.15 3.05 -16.06
N GLU A 12 75.84 3.39 -14.93
CA GLU A 12 76.59 4.60 -14.70
C GLU A 12 77.68 4.85 -15.73
N THR A 13 78.00 6.14 -15.97
CA THR A 13 79.38 6.61 -16.13
C THR A 13 79.50 8.05 -15.66
N ALA A 14 80.43 8.25 -14.74
CA ALA A 14 80.91 9.52 -14.20
C ALA A 14 81.79 10.29 -15.20
N SER A 15 81.65 11.61 -15.23
CA SER A 15 82.76 12.48 -15.63
C SER A 15 82.67 13.84 -14.95
N GLN A 16 83.78 14.22 -14.31
CA GLN A 16 84.06 15.46 -13.59
C GLN A 16 84.06 16.66 -14.53
N GLY A 17 83.68 17.84 -14.03
CA GLY A 17 84.22 19.07 -14.59
C GLY A 17 83.38 20.32 -14.29
N ALA A 18 84.03 21.15 -13.44
CA ALA A 18 83.96 22.61 -13.40
C ALA A 18 82.84 23.35 -12.67
N VAL A 19 83.24 23.91 -11.56
CA VAL A 19 82.54 24.94 -10.76
C VAL A 19 82.25 26.19 -11.60
N CYS A 20 81.00 26.62 -11.63
CA CYS A 20 80.68 28.00 -11.90
C CYS A 20 79.51 28.41 -10.93
N ALA A 21 79.92 29.25 -9.99
CA ALA A 21 78.97 29.83 -9.00
C ALA A 21 78.00 30.81 -9.72
N SER A 22 76.82 30.42 -9.88
CA SER A 22 75.72 31.37 -10.19
C SER A 22 74.97 31.69 -8.88
N SER A 23 75.08 32.93 -8.47
CA SER A 23 74.28 33.53 -7.35
C SER A 23 72.77 33.37 -7.67
N GLN A 24 72.13 32.47 -6.99
CA GLN A 24 70.66 32.46 -6.95
C GLN A 24 70.18 33.64 -6.12
N GLU A 25 69.59 34.64 -6.77
CA GLU A 25 68.83 35.68 -6.08
C GLU A 25 67.59 35.03 -5.48
N VAL A 26 67.52 34.95 -4.14
CA VAL A 26 66.36 34.55 -3.36
C VAL A 26 65.29 35.66 -3.55
N PRO A 27 64.15 35.40 -4.15
CA PRO A 27 63.13 36.42 -4.34
C PRO A 27 62.66 36.91 -2.95
N PRO A 28 62.49 38.23 -2.77
CA PRO A 28 62.23 38.80 -1.47
C PRO A 28 60.94 38.25 -0.89
N ARG A 29 60.95 37.75 0.34
CA ARG A 29 59.83 37.18 1.12
C ARG A 29 58.55 38.04 1.08
N ARG A 30 58.67 39.35 0.86
CA ARG A 30 57.57 40.34 0.70
C ARG A 30 56.69 40.04 -0.53
N LYS A 31 57.27 39.68 -1.68
CA LYS A 31 56.49 39.42 -2.90
C LYS A 31 55.68 38.12 -2.80
N LYS A 32 56.17 37.11 -2.07
CA LYS A 32 55.39 35.84 -1.83
C LYS A 32 54.20 36.10 -0.88
N ARG A 33 54.37 36.89 0.19
CA ARG A 33 53.27 37.28 1.10
C ARG A 33 52.22 38.12 0.41
N LEU A 34 52.59 39.06 -0.45
CA LEU A 34 51.66 39.88 -1.21
C LEU A 34 50.83 39.06 -2.21
N ARG A 35 51.47 38.09 -2.88
CA ARG A 35 50.76 37.16 -3.79
C ARG A 35 49.80 36.23 -3.04
N ALA A 36 50.16 35.76 -1.85
CA ALA A 36 49.28 34.95 -1.00
C ALA A 36 48.08 35.77 -0.49
N LEU A 37 48.29 37.05 -0.08
CA LEU A 37 47.23 37.95 0.33
C LEU A 37 46.29 38.29 -0.81
N LEU A 38 46.80 38.49 -2.02
CA LEU A 38 45.99 38.75 -3.22
C LEU A 38 45.17 37.47 -3.61
N ALA A 39 45.72 36.31 -3.47
CA ALA A 39 44.98 35.04 -3.72
C ALA A 39 43.88 34.82 -2.68
N ILE A 40 44.11 35.13 -1.41
CA ILE A 40 43.07 35.03 -0.36
C ILE A 40 41.97 36.07 -0.61
N LEU A 41 42.36 37.31 -0.95
CA LEU A 41 41.36 38.37 -1.28
C LEU A 41 40.53 37.98 -2.49
N LEU A 42 41.14 37.42 -3.53
CA LEU A 42 40.42 36.96 -4.72
C LEU A 42 39.47 35.81 -4.37
N ALA A 43 39.92 34.86 -3.53
CA ALA A 43 39.05 33.76 -3.06
C ALA A 43 37.84 34.25 -2.26
N LEU A 44 38.05 35.25 -1.39
CA LEU A 44 36.97 35.91 -0.64
C LEU A 44 36.00 36.67 -1.53
N VAL A 45 36.50 37.35 -2.55
CA VAL A 45 35.65 38.06 -3.53
C VAL A 45 34.84 37.05 -4.34
N VAL A 46 35.45 35.94 -4.81
CA VAL A 46 34.72 34.87 -5.51
C VAL A 46 33.68 34.20 -4.63
N ALA A 47 34.00 33.97 -3.37
CA ALA A 47 33.04 33.41 -2.41
C ALA A 47 31.90 34.41 -2.14
N ALA A 48 32.18 35.70 -1.96
CA ALA A 48 31.17 36.75 -1.77
C ALA A 48 30.27 36.92 -3.01
N VAL A 49 30.87 36.92 -4.21
CA VAL A 49 30.10 36.96 -5.47
C VAL A 49 29.25 35.70 -5.65
N GLY A 50 29.79 34.53 -5.36
CA GLY A 50 29.07 33.25 -5.40
C GLY A 50 27.90 33.23 -4.42
N PHE A 51 28.13 33.69 -3.20
CA PHE A 51 27.09 33.79 -2.17
C PHE A 51 26.01 34.82 -2.55
N THR A 52 26.37 36.04 -2.99
CA THR A 52 25.41 37.04 -3.40
C THR A 52 24.64 36.63 -4.67
N ALA A 53 25.30 35.99 -5.64
CA ALA A 53 24.63 35.48 -6.83
C ALA A 53 23.68 34.30 -6.49
N GLY A 54 24.08 33.40 -5.58
CA GLY A 54 23.22 32.33 -5.07
C GLY A 54 22.01 32.88 -4.29
N TRP A 55 22.25 33.85 -3.41
CA TRP A 55 21.19 34.50 -2.63
C TRP A 55 20.21 35.27 -3.52
N LEU A 56 20.70 36.11 -4.43
CA LEU A 56 19.87 36.82 -5.40
C LEU A 56 19.14 35.84 -6.35
N GLY A 57 19.79 34.79 -6.79
CA GLY A 57 19.16 33.73 -7.63
C GLY A 57 18.00 33.05 -6.92
N ASN A 58 18.14 32.75 -5.63
CA ASN A 58 17.08 32.16 -4.82
C ASN A 58 15.92 33.14 -4.58
N GLU A 59 16.23 34.40 -4.33
CA GLU A 59 15.21 35.44 -4.10
C GLU A 59 14.39 35.81 -5.35
N TYR A 60 15.00 35.67 -6.56
CA TYR A 60 14.31 35.91 -7.83
C TYR A 60 13.58 34.67 -8.40
N SER A 61 13.89 33.44 -7.93
CA SER A 61 13.29 32.21 -8.47
C SER A 61 12.04 31.74 -7.72
N SER A 62 11.77 32.25 -6.50
CA SER A 62 10.60 31.85 -5.72
C SER A 62 9.36 32.67 -6.08
N ASP A 63 8.22 31.98 -6.19
CA ASP A 63 6.91 32.64 -6.33
C ASP A 63 6.71 33.65 -5.19
N PRO A 64 6.27 34.91 -5.47
CA PRO A 64 5.98 35.89 -4.44
C PRO A 64 5.04 35.42 -3.34
N ARG A 65 4.10 34.51 -3.68
CA ARG A 65 3.17 33.91 -2.73
C ARG A 65 3.85 32.96 -1.76
N LEU A 66 4.88 32.23 -2.19
CA LEU A 66 5.67 31.38 -1.29
C LEU A 66 6.45 32.21 -0.29
N ARG A 67 7.01 33.36 -0.70
CA ARG A 67 7.70 34.27 0.21
C ARG A 67 6.74 34.95 1.24
N GLU A 68 5.52 35.23 0.80
CA GLU A 68 4.48 35.75 1.71
C GLU A 68 4.09 34.68 2.73
N LEU A 69 3.93 33.41 2.31
CA LEU A 69 3.67 32.31 3.20
C LEU A 69 4.82 32.09 4.19
N GLU A 70 6.07 32.08 3.74
CA GLU A 70 7.26 31.95 4.58
C GLU A 70 7.32 33.08 5.63
N TRP A 71 7.04 34.33 5.23
CA TRP A 71 6.97 35.46 6.13
C TRP A 71 5.83 35.35 7.17
N MET A 72 4.65 34.84 6.74
CA MET A 72 3.52 34.63 7.67
C MET A 72 3.85 33.55 8.70
N LEU A 73 4.48 32.44 8.27
CA LEU A 73 4.90 31.36 9.16
C LEU A 73 5.95 31.82 10.15
N GLY A 74 6.93 32.64 9.72
CA GLY A 74 7.91 33.25 10.63
C GLY A 74 7.25 34.18 11.65
N LEU A 75 6.24 34.98 11.26
CA LEU A 75 5.49 35.79 12.23
C LEU A 75 4.69 34.92 13.20
N LEU A 76 4.12 33.81 12.76
CA LEU A 76 3.39 32.90 13.62
C LEU A 76 4.32 32.25 14.67
N GLU A 77 5.51 31.86 14.27
CA GLU A 77 6.53 31.29 15.15
C GLU A 77 7.10 32.33 16.14
N ASP A 78 7.44 33.52 15.65
CA ASP A 78 8.18 34.52 16.42
C ASP A 78 7.29 35.42 17.30
N GLU A 79 6.06 35.73 16.84
CA GLU A 79 5.25 36.81 17.43
C GLU A 79 3.95 36.31 18.07
N HIS A 80 3.55 35.06 17.88
CA HIS A 80 2.33 34.53 18.49
C HIS A 80 2.48 34.47 20.02
N TYR A 81 1.46 34.87 20.76
CA TYR A 81 1.50 34.99 22.23
C TYR A 81 1.58 33.63 22.99
N LYS A 82 1.44 32.52 22.30
CA LYS A 82 1.64 31.15 22.81
C LYS A 82 2.63 30.45 21.90
N ASP A 83 3.33 29.46 22.46
CA ASP A 83 4.11 28.54 21.67
C ASP A 83 3.20 27.82 20.63
N VAL A 84 3.62 27.82 19.39
CA VAL A 84 2.92 27.18 18.27
C VAL A 84 3.68 25.94 17.87
N ASP A 85 2.99 24.83 17.74
CA ASP A 85 3.53 23.62 17.16
C ASP A 85 3.63 23.80 15.63
N MET A 86 4.81 24.21 15.17
CA MET A 86 5.04 24.52 13.76
C MET A 86 5.02 23.25 12.90
N ASP A 87 5.36 22.07 13.45
CA ASP A 87 5.29 20.81 12.72
C ASP A 87 3.82 20.49 12.37
N ALA A 88 2.91 20.64 13.35
CA ALA A 88 1.48 20.49 13.11
C ALA A 88 0.92 21.52 12.09
N VAL A 89 1.42 22.75 12.11
CA VAL A 89 1.04 23.78 11.12
C VAL A 89 1.47 23.39 9.71
N TYR A 90 2.68 22.86 9.56
CA TYR A 90 3.15 22.38 8.25
C TYR A 90 2.35 21.18 7.75
N GLU A 91 2.01 20.23 8.62
CA GLU A 91 1.15 19.07 8.26
C GLU A 91 -0.22 19.55 7.76
N GLU A 92 -0.87 20.49 8.45
CA GLU A 92 -2.15 21.06 8.00
C GLU A 92 -2.02 21.77 6.62
N ILE A 93 -0.90 22.45 6.37
CA ILE A 93 -0.65 23.08 5.06
C ILE A 93 -0.47 22.01 3.97
N TYR A 94 0.27 20.94 4.25
CA TYR A 94 0.45 19.86 3.28
C TYR A 94 -0.87 19.19 2.93
N ASP A 95 -1.72 18.94 3.91
CA ASP A 95 -3.06 18.38 3.68
C ASP A 95 -3.96 19.35 2.90
N ALA A 96 -3.91 20.64 3.22
CA ALA A 96 -4.72 21.65 2.55
C ALA A 96 -4.39 21.84 1.05
N VAL A 97 -3.19 21.47 0.60
CA VAL A 97 -2.82 21.58 -0.82
C VAL A 97 -3.12 20.33 -1.63
N MET A 98 -3.64 19.26 -1.00
CA MET A 98 -4.02 18.05 -1.72
C MET A 98 -5.22 18.31 -2.63
N PRO A 99 -5.14 17.92 -3.93
CA PRO A 99 -6.15 18.31 -4.91
C PRO A 99 -7.43 17.45 -4.88
N ASP A 100 -7.39 16.28 -4.25
CA ASP A 100 -8.47 15.32 -4.18
C ASP A 100 -8.33 14.36 -3.00
N ILE A 101 -9.36 13.56 -2.74
CA ILE A 101 -9.42 12.61 -1.61
C ILE A 101 -8.48 11.40 -1.72
N PHE A 102 -7.84 11.21 -2.88
CA PHE A 102 -6.91 10.09 -3.13
C PHE A 102 -5.45 10.53 -3.07
N SER A 103 -5.24 11.85 -3.02
CA SER A 103 -3.91 12.45 -2.84
C SER A 103 -3.66 12.68 -1.36
N THR A 104 -2.44 12.39 -0.89
CA THR A 104 -2.08 12.56 0.51
C THR A 104 -0.60 12.89 0.67
N TYR A 105 -0.26 13.56 1.75
CA TYR A 105 1.10 13.72 2.21
C TYR A 105 1.40 12.69 3.30
N TYR A 106 2.61 12.14 3.28
CA TYR A 106 3.16 11.30 4.33
C TYR A 106 4.37 11.99 4.94
N THR A 107 4.43 12.05 6.25
CA THR A 107 5.66 12.38 6.97
C THR A 107 6.75 11.34 6.66
N PRO A 108 8.04 11.62 6.94
CA PRO A 108 9.10 10.64 6.74
C PRO A 108 8.84 9.31 7.47
N GLU A 109 8.29 9.37 8.68
CA GLU A 109 7.94 8.22 9.51
C GLU A 109 6.80 7.41 8.91
N GLU A 110 5.72 8.07 8.51
CA GLU A 110 4.57 7.42 7.88
C GLU A 110 4.93 6.79 6.53
N TYR A 111 5.77 7.48 5.74
CA TYR A 111 6.23 6.92 4.48
C TYR A 111 7.12 5.69 4.69
N ALA A 112 8.01 5.72 5.68
CA ALA A 112 8.83 4.55 6.02
C ALA A 112 7.96 3.37 6.47
N GLN A 113 6.91 3.62 7.28
CA GLN A 113 5.93 2.61 7.67
C GLN A 113 5.17 2.07 6.44
N ARG A 114 4.69 2.96 5.55
CA ARG A 114 3.98 2.55 4.32
C ARG A 114 4.84 1.68 3.41
N VAL A 115 6.14 2.00 3.29
CA VAL A 115 7.10 1.16 2.55
C VAL A 115 7.27 -0.21 3.21
N ALA A 116 7.36 -0.30 4.53
CA ALA A 116 7.46 -1.57 5.24
C ALA A 116 6.18 -2.41 5.05
N GLU A 117 5.01 -1.80 5.16
CA GLU A 117 3.71 -2.45 4.92
C GLU A 117 3.61 -3.01 3.50
N SER A 118 4.07 -2.26 2.49
CA SER A 118 4.10 -2.72 1.09
C SER A 118 5.03 -3.90 0.84
N GLN A 119 5.92 -4.19 1.79
CA GLN A 119 6.80 -5.36 1.79
C GLN A 119 6.26 -6.49 2.70
N GLY A 120 5.01 -6.39 3.15
CA GLY A 120 4.38 -7.35 4.05
C GLY A 120 4.81 -7.25 5.52
N HIS A 121 5.60 -6.23 5.88
CA HIS A 121 6.01 -5.97 7.26
C HIS A 121 5.09 -4.95 7.91
N ASN A 122 4.21 -5.43 8.76
CA ASN A 122 3.25 -4.59 9.46
C ASN A 122 3.63 -4.42 10.93
N GLU A 123 3.29 -3.27 11.50
CA GLU A 123 3.41 -3.00 12.93
C GLU A 123 2.05 -2.59 13.49
N GLY A 124 1.66 -3.20 14.60
CA GLY A 124 0.39 -2.90 15.25
C GLY A 124 -0.33 -4.13 15.75
N VAL A 125 -1.66 -4.08 15.77
CA VAL A 125 -2.51 -5.23 16.14
C VAL A 125 -3.24 -5.86 14.97
N GLY A 126 -3.31 -5.19 13.82
CA GLY A 126 -3.91 -5.73 12.59
C GLY A 126 -5.45 -5.76 12.60
N ILE A 127 -6.09 -4.67 13.03
CA ILE A 127 -7.55 -4.49 12.92
C ILE A 127 -7.89 -3.19 12.22
N SER A 128 -8.98 -3.21 11.46
CA SER A 128 -9.67 -2.00 10.99
C SER A 128 -10.96 -1.82 11.78
N LEU A 129 -11.21 -0.60 12.25
CA LEU A 129 -12.38 -0.26 13.03
C LEU A 129 -13.23 0.77 12.29
N ILE A 130 -14.55 0.62 12.38
CA ILE A 130 -15.52 1.60 11.90
C ILE A 130 -16.44 2.04 13.02
N THR A 131 -17.02 3.22 12.89
CA THR A 131 -18.15 3.67 13.72
C THR A 131 -19.42 3.54 12.89
N ASP A 132 -20.31 2.65 13.29
CA ASP A 132 -21.58 2.35 12.62
C ASP A 132 -22.74 2.50 13.61
N GLY A 133 -23.71 3.36 13.28
CA GLY A 133 -24.87 3.62 14.14
C GLY A 133 -24.53 4.04 15.56
N GLY A 134 -23.37 4.67 15.80
CA GLY A 134 -22.88 5.07 17.12
C GLY A 134 -22.19 3.95 17.91
N SER A 135 -21.96 2.80 17.29
CA SER A 135 -21.21 1.68 17.86
C SER A 135 -19.87 1.51 17.11
N VAL A 136 -18.84 1.10 17.84
CA VAL A 136 -17.54 0.75 17.22
C VAL A 136 -17.56 -0.73 16.84
N ARG A 137 -17.19 -1.03 15.61
CA ARG A 137 -17.15 -2.42 15.09
C ARG A 137 -15.81 -2.75 14.49
N VAL A 138 -15.41 -4.01 14.61
CA VAL A 138 -14.29 -4.57 13.85
C VAL A 138 -14.75 -4.77 12.42
N TYR A 139 -14.22 -3.97 11.50
CA TYR A 139 -14.51 -4.07 10.07
C TYR A 139 -13.75 -5.22 9.43
N SER A 140 -12.44 -5.30 9.69
CA SER A 140 -11.58 -6.38 9.21
C SER A 140 -10.50 -6.73 10.24
N VAL A 141 -9.99 -7.93 10.15
CA VAL A 141 -8.82 -8.42 10.90
C VAL A 141 -7.82 -8.96 9.89
N VAL A 142 -6.60 -8.44 9.94
CA VAL A 142 -5.51 -8.87 9.06
C VAL A 142 -5.07 -10.27 9.45
N GLU A 143 -4.96 -11.16 8.49
CA GLU A 143 -4.47 -12.50 8.72
C GLU A 143 -3.02 -12.50 9.24
N ASN A 144 -2.74 -13.44 10.12
CA ASN A 144 -1.45 -13.56 10.80
C ASN A 144 -1.08 -12.38 11.74
N SER A 145 -2.05 -11.54 12.11
CA SER A 145 -1.87 -10.40 13.02
C SER A 145 -2.04 -10.80 14.50
N PRO A 146 -1.58 -9.94 15.46
CA PRO A 146 -1.88 -10.13 16.88
C PRO A 146 -3.37 -10.22 17.18
N ALA A 147 -4.22 -9.46 16.52
CA ALA A 147 -5.66 -9.49 16.73
C ALA A 147 -6.28 -10.81 16.27
N GLN A 148 -5.85 -11.33 15.11
CA GLN A 148 -6.27 -12.63 14.63
C GLN A 148 -5.81 -13.76 15.59
N ALA A 149 -4.58 -13.69 16.06
CA ALA A 149 -4.04 -14.65 17.02
C ALA A 149 -4.79 -14.62 18.37
N ALA A 150 -5.28 -13.45 18.79
CA ALA A 150 -6.10 -13.30 19.98
C ALA A 150 -7.55 -13.78 19.80
N GLY A 151 -8.01 -14.00 18.56
CA GLY A 151 -9.36 -14.46 18.25
C GLY A 151 -10.37 -13.34 18.02
N LEU A 152 -9.91 -12.09 17.80
CA LEU A 152 -10.78 -11.03 17.28
C LEU A 152 -11.21 -11.37 15.86
N ALA A 153 -12.44 -11.05 15.52
CA ALA A 153 -13.00 -11.32 14.20
C ALA A 153 -13.84 -10.14 13.70
N ALA A 154 -13.93 -10.02 12.37
CA ALA A 154 -14.80 -9.04 11.74
C ALA A 154 -16.25 -9.20 12.20
N GLY A 155 -16.97 -8.08 12.29
CA GLY A 155 -18.36 -8.02 12.75
C GLY A 155 -18.54 -7.91 14.27
N MET A 156 -17.51 -8.13 15.06
CA MET A 156 -17.60 -7.91 16.52
C MET A 156 -17.75 -6.42 16.84
N TYR A 157 -18.59 -6.12 17.83
CA TYR A 157 -18.66 -4.80 18.45
C TYR A 157 -17.52 -4.64 19.45
N VAL A 158 -16.78 -3.55 19.38
CA VAL A 158 -15.82 -3.15 20.41
C VAL A 158 -16.59 -2.32 21.42
N LEU A 159 -16.83 -2.89 22.59
CA LEU A 159 -17.67 -2.31 23.64
C LEU A 159 -16.87 -1.46 24.63
N GLY A 160 -15.57 -1.72 24.73
CA GLY A 160 -14.67 -0.98 25.60
C GLY A 160 -13.22 -1.35 25.42
N TYR A 161 -12.35 -0.63 26.12
CA TYR A 161 -10.91 -0.84 26.13
C TYR A 161 -10.31 -0.45 27.49
N SER A 162 -9.20 -1.06 27.86
CA SER A 162 -8.44 -0.73 29.08
C SER A 162 -6.97 -1.10 28.96
N THR A 163 -6.14 -0.56 29.84
CA THR A 163 -4.84 -1.18 30.16
C THR A 163 -5.08 -2.48 30.93
N VAL A 164 -4.10 -3.39 30.94
CA VAL A 164 -4.21 -4.66 31.70
C VAL A 164 -4.41 -4.38 33.19
N GLY A 165 -5.51 -4.90 33.75
CA GLY A 165 -5.89 -4.68 35.15
C GLY A 165 -6.45 -3.28 35.44
N GLY A 166 -6.62 -2.44 34.46
CA GLY A 166 -7.25 -1.13 34.57
C GLY A 166 -8.79 -1.19 34.46
N GLU A 167 -9.43 -0.06 34.73
CA GLU A 167 -10.86 0.12 34.51
C GLU A 167 -11.18 0.20 33.03
N ALA A 168 -12.28 -0.44 32.61
CA ALA A 168 -12.72 -0.40 31.21
C ALA A 168 -13.38 0.94 30.89
N PHE A 169 -12.93 1.56 29.78
CA PHE A 169 -13.55 2.72 29.18
C PHE A 169 -14.47 2.28 28.02
N PRO A 170 -15.66 2.86 27.89
CA PRO A 170 -16.56 2.53 26.78
C PRO A 170 -15.99 3.04 25.45
N ALA A 171 -16.09 2.23 24.40
CA ALA A 171 -15.72 2.63 23.04
C ALA A 171 -16.84 3.48 22.43
N GLN A 172 -16.56 4.75 22.12
CA GLN A 172 -17.52 5.71 21.56
C GLN A 172 -17.30 5.99 20.07
N SER A 173 -16.07 5.88 19.59
CA SER A 173 -15.72 6.01 18.18
C SER A 173 -14.51 5.16 17.82
N SER A 174 -14.42 4.80 16.55
CA SER A 174 -13.25 4.07 16.01
C SER A 174 -11.96 4.86 16.19
N SER A 175 -11.99 6.18 16.00
CA SER A 175 -10.82 7.07 16.19
C SER A 175 -10.30 7.00 17.63
N GLN A 176 -11.20 7.12 18.62
CA GLN A 176 -10.83 7.04 20.04
C GLN A 176 -10.14 5.71 20.40
N VAL A 177 -10.68 4.59 19.91
CA VAL A 177 -10.08 3.27 20.16
C VAL A 177 -8.73 3.14 19.45
N THR A 178 -8.62 3.66 18.22
CA THR A 178 -7.37 3.65 17.44
C THR A 178 -6.28 4.49 18.11
N GLU A 179 -6.61 5.68 18.61
CA GLU A 179 -5.67 6.53 19.36
C GLU A 179 -5.21 5.84 20.65
N PHE A 180 -6.14 5.20 21.38
CA PHE A 180 -5.78 4.42 22.55
C PHE A 180 -4.79 3.30 22.20
N ILE A 181 -5.07 2.50 21.14
CA ILE A 181 -4.19 1.41 20.69
C ILE A 181 -2.81 1.93 20.32
N ARG A 182 -2.73 3.05 19.58
CA ARG A 182 -1.47 3.66 19.16
C ARG A 182 -0.62 4.15 20.34
N ALA A 183 -1.26 4.60 21.40
CA ALA A 183 -0.59 5.09 22.61
C ALA A 183 -0.04 3.99 23.52
N GLN A 184 -0.30 2.70 23.23
CA GLN A 184 0.14 1.61 24.08
C GLN A 184 1.52 1.06 23.64
N ASP A 185 2.46 1.02 24.58
CA ASP A 185 3.77 0.36 24.42
C ASP A 185 3.80 -1.08 24.94
N GLY A 186 2.72 -1.55 25.57
CA GLY A 186 2.60 -2.86 26.19
C GLY A 186 1.26 -3.53 25.91
N GLU A 187 0.93 -4.53 26.74
CA GLU A 187 -0.35 -5.22 26.65
C GLU A 187 -1.51 -4.32 27.08
N PHE A 188 -2.62 -4.46 26.36
CA PHE A 188 -3.89 -3.81 26.65
C PHE A 188 -5.05 -4.76 26.36
N VAL A 189 -6.26 -4.37 26.72
CA VAL A 189 -7.46 -5.19 26.57
C VAL A 189 -8.48 -4.46 25.70
N LEU A 190 -9.01 -5.15 24.68
CA LEU A 190 -10.25 -4.79 24.01
C LEU A 190 -11.37 -5.71 24.47
N TYR A 191 -12.51 -5.14 24.78
CA TYR A 191 -13.72 -5.86 25.13
C TYR A 191 -14.63 -5.93 23.93
N ALA A 192 -14.84 -7.12 23.38
CA ALA A 192 -15.61 -7.28 22.15
C ALA A 192 -16.64 -8.43 22.24
N SER A 193 -17.72 -8.31 21.45
CA SER A 193 -18.80 -9.28 21.36
C SER A 193 -19.52 -9.14 20.03
N TYR A 194 -20.15 -10.21 19.55
CA TYR A 194 -21.13 -10.12 18.45
C TYR A 194 -22.47 -9.50 18.89
N ASP A 195 -22.73 -9.44 20.21
CA ASP A 195 -23.90 -8.75 20.76
C ASP A 195 -23.53 -7.30 21.10
N GLY A 196 -23.96 -6.36 20.23
CA GLY A 196 -23.73 -4.93 20.43
C GLY A 196 -24.49 -4.31 21.61
N SER A 197 -25.44 -5.03 22.22
CA SER A 197 -26.16 -4.61 23.42
C SER A 197 -25.43 -5.02 24.72
N ALA A 198 -24.39 -5.85 24.62
CA ALA A 198 -23.60 -6.27 25.78
C ALA A 198 -22.81 -5.10 26.39
N THR A 199 -22.50 -5.18 27.66
CA THR A 199 -21.55 -4.25 28.30
C THR A 199 -20.12 -4.81 28.23
N ALA A 200 -19.11 -3.97 28.43
CA ALA A 200 -17.73 -4.42 28.48
C ALA A 200 -17.52 -5.58 29.50
N ASP A 201 -18.15 -5.50 30.65
CA ASP A 201 -18.07 -6.54 31.70
C ASP A 201 -18.74 -7.88 31.29
N ALA A 202 -19.69 -7.84 30.37
CA ALA A 202 -20.43 -9.03 29.88
C ALA A 202 -19.84 -9.54 28.52
N SER A 203 -18.80 -8.91 28.00
CA SER A 203 -18.16 -9.27 26.76
C SER A 203 -16.89 -10.11 26.97
N THR A 204 -16.32 -10.61 25.89
CA THR A 204 -15.02 -11.30 25.94
C THR A 204 -13.89 -10.27 25.96
N ALA A 205 -12.95 -10.45 26.88
CA ALA A 205 -11.74 -9.64 26.97
C ALA A 205 -10.63 -10.25 26.08
N TYR A 206 -10.14 -9.47 25.14
CA TYR A 206 -9.05 -9.82 24.23
C TYR A 206 -7.80 -9.05 24.65
N THR A 207 -6.80 -9.76 25.17
CA THR A 207 -5.50 -9.15 25.50
C THR A 207 -4.66 -9.07 24.24
N LEU A 208 -4.17 -7.88 23.95
CA LEU A 208 -3.43 -7.53 22.75
C LEU A 208 -2.15 -6.78 23.10
N ALA A 209 -1.14 -6.89 22.26
CA ALA A 209 0.01 -6.01 22.25
C ALA A 209 0.33 -5.65 20.80
N ARG A 210 0.81 -4.44 20.58
CA ARG A 210 1.38 -4.08 19.28
C ARG A 210 2.63 -4.93 19.03
N ALA A 211 2.75 -5.45 17.83
CA ALA A 211 3.90 -6.25 17.41
C ALA A 211 4.18 -6.04 15.93
N SER A 212 5.41 -6.32 15.52
CA SER A 212 5.74 -6.52 14.10
C SER A 212 5.27 -7.91 13.69
N TYR A 213 4.59 -8.01 12.54
CA TYR A 213 4.11 -9.27 11.99
C TYR A 213 4.16 -9.25 10.47
N SER A 214 4.25 -10.44 9.86
CA SER A 214 4.12 -10.61 8.42
C SER A 214 2.64 -10.75 8.09
N ALA A 215 2.02 -9.71 7.56
CA ALA A 215 0.64 -9.76 7.13
C ALA A 215 0.46 -10.78 6.02
N ALA A 216 -0.65 -11.49 6.01
CA ALA A 216 -1.10 -12.33 4.92
C ALA A 216 -2.41 -11.77 4.35
N TYR A 217 -2.51 -11.80 3.03
CA TYR A 217 -3.61 -11.16 2.31
C TYR A 217 -4.47 -12.15 1.54
N VAL A 218 -4.11 -13.45 1.55
CA VAL A 218 -4.82 -14.47 0.79
C VAL A 218 -5.19 -15.65 1.69
N VAL A 219 -6.44 -16.10 1.56
CA VAL A 219 -6.96 -17.27 2.27
C VAL A 219 -7.62 -18.21 1.25
N TYR A 220 -7.31 -19.48 1.33
CA TYR A 220 -7.96 -20.54 0.55
C TYR A 220 -8.94 -21.32 1.42
N ARG A 221 -10.12 -21.63 0.89
CA ARG A 221 -11.11 -22.53 1.51
C ARG A 221 -11.80 -23.40 0.46
N ASP A 222 -12.15 -24.62 0.84
CA ASP A 222 -13.10 -25.45 0.08
C ASP A 222 -14.07 -26.17 1.04
N SER A 223 -14.88 -27.08 0.54
CA SER A 223 -15.85 -27.83 1.36
C SER A 223 -15.22 -28.79 2.38
N GLU A 224 -13.92 -29.09 2.27
CA GLU A 224 -13.22 -30.07 3.08
C GLU A 224 -12.13 -29.49 3.97
N THR A 225 -11.50 -28.39 3.55
CA THR A 225 -10.33 -27.83 4.23
C THR A 225 -10.17 -26.33 3.94
N SER A 226 -9.23 -25.73 4.63
CA SER A 226 -8.77 -24.38 4.40
C SER A 226 -7.27 -24.26 4.58
N TYR A 227 -6.68 -23.22 4.00
CA TYR A 227 -5.27 -22.86 4.15
C TYR A 227 -5.16 -21.35 4.33
N ALA A 228 -4.27 -20.95 5.23
CA ALA A 228 -3.92 -19.57 5.46
C ALA A 228 -2.42 -19.45 5.75
N PHE A 229 -1.87 -18.27 5.59
CA PHE A 229 -0.47 -18.01 5.86
C PHE A 229 -0.28 -17.66 7.34
N ARG A 230 0.65 -18.35 8.02
CA ARG A 230 0.84 -18.26 9.47
C ARG A 230 2.31 -18.18 9.86
N GLY A 231 2.57 -17.59 11.01
CA GLY A 231 3.90 -17.49 11.60
C GLY A 231 4.78 -16.37 11.03
N ALA A 232 5.98 -16.23 11.54
CA ALA A 232 6.89 -15.14 11.19
C ALA A 232 7.31 -15.12 9.71
N ASN A 233 7.27 -16.27 9.04
CA ASN A 233 7.62 -16.41 7.63
C ASN A 233 6.38 -16.49 6.72
N ALA A 234 5.18 -16.27 7.25
CA ALA A 234 3.92 -16.43 6.53
C ALA A 234 3.86 -17.75 5.72
N GLU A 235 4.06 -18.88 6.39
CA GLU A 235 4.03 -20.18 5.75
C GLU A 235 2.59 -20.67 5.52
N LEU A 236 2.32 -21.21 4.33
CA LEU A 236 1.01 -21.76 3.98
C LEU A 236 0.68 -22.96 4.89
N THR A 237 -0.30 -22.78 5.75
CA THR A 237 -0.66 -23.72 6.81
C THR A 237 -2.11 -24.14 6.65
N ARG A 238 -2.36 -25.44 6.75
CA ARG A 238 -3.73 -25.98 6.79
C ARG A 238 -4.45 -25.54 8.06
N THR A 239 -5.70 -25.10 7.88
CA THR A 239 -6.59 -24.71 8.97
C THR A 239 -7.92 -25.50 8.89
N ASP A 240 -8.80 -25.34 9.88
CA ASP A 240 -10.06 -26.08 9.94
C ASP A 240 -11.29 -25.22 9.58
N GLU A 241 -11.08 -24.07 8.95
CA GLU A 241 -12.12 -23.09 8.59
C GLU A 241 -12.73 -23.38 7.20
N ARG A 242 -13.17 -24.60 6.96
CA ARG A 242 -13.84 -25.01 5.73
C ARG A 242 -15.13 -24.25 5.49
N LEU A 243 -15.50 -24.05 4.22
CA LEU A 243 -16.77 -23.47 3.82
C LEU A 243 -17.82 -24.54 3.54
N SER A 244 -18.94 -24.46 4.30
CA SER A 244 -20.11 -25.30 4.02
C SER A 244 -20.88 -24.77 2.81
N GLY A 245 -21.49 -25.66 2.05
CA GLY A 245 -22.31 -25.33 0.90
C GLY A 245 -21.59 -25.27 -0.44
N LEU A 246 -20.27 -25.23 -0.46
CA LEU A 246 -19.49 -25.39 -1.69
C LEU A 246 -19.64 -26.81 -2.25
N ASP A 247 -19.76 -26.91 -3.56
CA ASP A 247 -19.65 -28.20 -4.25
C ASP A 247 -18.20 -28.75 -4.24
N ALA A 248 -18.05 -30.00 -4.71
CA ALA A 248 -16.75 -30.67 -4.66
C ALA A 248 -15.71 -30.09 -5.63
N ASP A 249 -16.16 -29.34 -6.63
CA ASP A 249 -15.30 -28.83 -7.71
C ASP A 249 -14.93 -27.35 -7.54
N THR A 250 -15.50 -26.67 -6.54
CA THR A 250 -15.33 -25.25 -6.31
C THR A 250 -14.36 -24.94 -5.16
N ALA A 251 -13.42 -24.05 -5.42
CA ALA A 251 -12.56 -23.42 -4.42
C ALA A 251 -13.00 -21.97 -4.17
N TYR A 252 -12.74 -21.51 -2.97
CA TYR A 252 -12.89 -20.11 -2.57
C TYR A 252 -11.51 -19.56 -2.23
N ILE A 253 -11.16 -18.43 -2.85
CA ILE A 253 -9.96 -17.65 -2.52
C ILE A 253 -10.40 -16.23 -2.20
N ARG A 254 -10.05 -15.77 -1.01
CA ARG A 254 -10.21 -14.38 -0.61
C ARG A 254 -8.88 -13.65 -0.78
N LEU A 255 -8.92 -12.48 -1.39
CA LEU A 255 -7.79 -11.56 -1.55
C LEU A 255 -8.16 -10.25 -0.86
N ASP A 256 -7.51 -9.94 0.26
CA ASP A 256 -7.83 -8.77 1.09
C ASP A 256 -7.19 -7.47 0.59
N SER A 257 -6.02 -7.53 -0.06
CA SER A 257 -5.32 -6.38 -0.63
C SER A 257 -4.33 -6.81 -1.71
N PHE A 258 -4.00 -5.88 -2.62
CA PHE A 258 -2.89 -6.03 -3.57
C PHE A 258 -1.62 -5.44 -2.96
N ASP A 259 -1.18 -5.97 -1.83
CA ASP A 259 -0.04 -5.51 -1.04
C ASP A 259 0.86 -6.68 -0.59
N GLY A 260 2.06 -6.36 -0.16
CA GLY A 260 2.99 -7.32 0.46
C GLY A 260 3.34 -8.51 -0.43
N ASN A 261 3.09 -9.70 0.06
CA ASN A 261 3.37 -10.95 -0.65
C ASN A 261 2.13 -11.56 -1.33
N CYS A 262 1.06 -10.79 -1.49
CA CYS A 262 -0.24 -11.29 -1.97
C CYS A 262 -0.15 -12.05 -3.30
N SER A 263 0.77 -11.66 -4.19
CA SER A 263 0.98 -12.34 -5.48
C SER A 263 1.47 -13.78 -5.31
N ASP A 264 2.48 -13.98 -4.47
CA ASP A 264 3.02 -15.31 -4.17
C ASP A 264 2.03 -16.16 -3.36
N GLU A 265 1.31 -15.52 -2.43
CA GLU A 265 0.25 -16.15 -1.64
C GLU A 265 -0.91 -16.63 -2.53
N PHE A 266 -1.31 -15.80 -3.49
CA PHE A 266 -2.37 -16.15 -4.44
C PHE A 266 -1.97 -17.32 -5.33
N ALA A 267 -0.76 -17.31 -5.88
CA ALA A 267 -0.23 -18.41 -6.66
C ALA A 267 -0.14 -19.71 -5.85
N ALA A 268 0.26 -19.64 -4.57
CA ALA A 268 0.28 -20.79 -3.67
C ALA A 268 -1.13 -21.34 -3.42
N CYS A 269 -2.14 -20.49 -3.24
CA CYS A 269 -3.54 -20.89 -3.10
C CYS A 269 -4.09 -21.53 -4.38
N LEU A 270 -3.75 -21.02 -5.56
CA LEU A 270 -4.09 -21.67 -6.84
C LEU A 270 -3.44 -23.03 -7.00
N ASN A 271 -2.19 -23.21 -6.55
CA ASN A 271 -1.55 -24.53 -6.52
C ASN A 271 -2.30 -25.50 -5.61
N VAL A 272 -2.75 -25.08 -4.43
CA VAL A 272 -3.62 -25.89 -3.57
C VAL A 272 -4.92 -26.25 -4.28
N MET A 273 -5.58 -25.29 -4.94
CA MET A 273 -6.79 -25.51 -5.73
C MET A 273 -6.57 -26.62 -6.77
N LYS A 274 -5.49 -26.54 -7.55
CA LYS A 274 -5.09 -27.52 -8.56
C LYS A 274 -4.79 -28.90 -7.97
N GLU A 275 -3.98 -28.98 -6.92
CA GLU A 275 -3.62 -30.22 -6.22
C GLU A 275 -4.85 -30.96 -5.65
N ARG A 276 -5.86 -30.18 -5.25
CA ARG A 276 -7.11 -30.69 -4.72
C ARG A 276 -8.14 -31.04 -5.81
N GLY A 277 -7.80 -30.78 -7.09
CA GLY A 277 -8.65 -31.08 -8.24
C GLY A 277 -9.88 -30.17 -8.32
N ARG A 278 -9.84 -28.95 -7.74
CA ARG A 278 -10.92 -27.96 -7.87
C ARG A 278 -10.77 -27.25 -9.21
N SER A 279 -11.86 -27.08 -9.94
CA SER A 279 -11.88 -26.50 -11.30
C SER A 279 -12.59 -25.17 -11.38
N HIS A 280 -13.43 -24.82 -10.39
CA HIS A 280 -14.15 -23.56 -10.29
C HIS A 280 -13.58 -22.71 -9.14
N LEU A 281 -13.59 -21.40 -9.33
CA LEU A 281 -13.09 -20.44 -8.35
C LEU A 281 -14.16 -19.43 -7.98
N ILE A 282 -14.37 -19.23 -6.68
CA ILE A 282 -15.01 -18.03 -6.14
C ILE A 282 -13.87 -17.11 -5.63
N LEU A 283 -13.68 -15.98 -6.31
CA LEU A 283 -12.73 -14.96 -5.93
C LEU A 283 -13.43 -13.88 -5.11
N ASP A 284 -13.10 -13.77 -3.83
CA ASP A 284 -13.69 -12.76 -2.94
C ASP A 284 -12.78 -11.54 -2.84
N LEU A 285 -13.26 -10.42 -3.39
CA LEU A 285 -12.62 -9.10 -3.38
C LEU A 285 -13.38 -8.10 -2.51
N ARG A 286 -14.35 -8.54 -1.70
CA ARG A 286 -15.08 -7.65 -0.80
C ARG A 286 -14.12 -7.00 0.21
N GLY A 287 -14.26 -5.71 0.42
CA GLY A 287 -13.39 -4.94 1.30
C GLY A 287 -11.99 -4.66 0.73
N ASN A 288 -11.65 -5.19 -0.44
CA ASN A 288 -10.35 -4.99 -1.06
C ASN A 288 -10.29 -3.65 -1.80
N GLY A 289 -9.68 -2.64 -1.17
CA GLY A 289 -9.50 -1.29 -1.73
C GLY A 289 -8.49 -1.17 -2.88
N GLY A 290 -7.92 -2.28 -3.34
CA GLY A 290 -6.89 -2.31 -4.38
C GLY A 290 -5.49 -2.46 -3.81
N GLY A 291 -4.52 -1.74 -4.39
CA GLY A 291 -3.12 -1.76 -4.01
C GLY A 291 -2.19 -1.57 -5.21
N TYR A 292 -1.07 -2.28 -5.24
CA TYR A 292 -0.03 -2.09 -6.26
C TYR A 292 -0.39 -2.72 -7.61
N LEU A 293 -0.10 -1.99 -8.67
CA LEU A 293 -0.26 -2.48 -10.05
C LEU A 293 0.62 -3.68 -10.37
N SER A 294 1.79 -3.82 -9.73
CA SER A 294 2.65 -5.00 -9.86
C SER A 294 1.94 -6.28 -9.44
N ASP A 295 1.22 -6.22 -8.31
CA ASP A 295 0.48 -7.37 -7.79
C ASP A 295 -0.75 -7.68 -8.64
N LEU A 296 -1.46 -6.64 -9.10
CA LEU A 296 -2.52 -6.78 -10.08
C LEU A 296 -2.02 -7.49 -11.37
N GLN A 297 -0.85 -7.08 -11.92
CA GLN A 297 -0.26 -7.67 -13.11
C GLN A 297 0.12 -9.15 -12.89
N SER A 298 0.64 -9.47 -11.70
CA SER A 298 1.01 -10.84 -11.33
C SER A 298 -0.22 -11.74 -11.16
N ILE A 299 -1.20 -11.33 -10.37
CA ILE A 299 -2.42 -12.10 -10.12
C ILE A 299 -3.23 -12.28 -11.43
N ALA A 300 -3.32 -11.24 -12.24
CA ALA A 300 -4.00 -11.31 -13.53
C ALA A 300 -3.38 -12.33 -14.50
N SER A 301 -2.06 -12.63 -14.37
CA SER A 301 -1.39 -13.62 -15.21
C SER A 301 -1.99 -15.02 -15.08
N HIS A 302 -2.55 -15.34 -13.92
CA HIS A 302 -3.15 -16.62 -13.62
C HIS A 302 -4.65 -16.70 -13.98
N LEU A 303 -5.32 -15.55 -14.09
CA LEU A 303 -6.78 -15.50 -14.18
C LEU A 303 -7.30 -15.09 -15.57
N LEU A 304 -6.49 -14.43 -16.41
CA LEU A 304 -6.93 -13.97 -17.71
C LEU A 304 -6.83 -15.07 -18.77
N LYS A 305 -7.97 -15.40 -19.39
CA LYS A 305 -7.97 -16.28 -20.57
C LYS A 305 -7.10 -15.69 -21.66
N ASN A 306 -6.28 -16.54 -22.22
CA ASN A 306 -5.25 -16.18 -23.15
C ASN A 306 -5.73 -15.41 -24.39
N ALA A 307 -5.04 -14.30 -24.69
CA ALA A 307 -4.95 -13.78 -26.04
C ALA A 307 -3.66 -14.35 -26.66
N GLU A 308 -3.77 -15.00 -27.78
CA GLU A 308 -2.70 -15.72 -28.49
C GLU A 308 -1.31 -15.05 -28.36
N GLY A 309 -0.39 -15.70 -27.65
CA GLY A 309 1.06 -15.53 -27.75
C GLY A 309 1.69 -14.31 -27.07
N SER A 310 0.96 -13.48 -26.31
CA SER A 310 1.51 -12.36 -25.55
C SER A 310 0.84 -12.22 -24.17
N ASN A 311 1.55 -11.63 -23.22
CA ASN A 311 0.95 -11.30 -21.93
C ASN A 311 -0.25 -10.36 -22.14
N PRO A 312 -1.42 -10.64 -21.54
CA PRO A 312 -2.61 -9.83 -21.75
C PRO A 312 -2.45 -8.44 -21.11
N LEU A 313 -3.02 -7.43 -21.75
CA LEU A 313 -3.13 -6.09 -21.19
C LEU A 313 -4.12 -6.15 -20.02
N VAL A 314 -3.71 -5.72 -18.82
CA VAL A 314 -4.57 -5.72 -17.62
C VAL A 314 -5.30 -4.39 -17.49
N ALA A 315 -4.59 -3.30 -17.70
CA ALA A 315 -5.12 -1.95 -17.62
C ALA A 315 -4.19 -0.98 -18.38
N TYR A 316 -4.66 0.24 -18.62
CA TYR A 316 -3.77 1.31 -19.05
C TYR A 316 -4.11 2.61 -18.32
N ALA A 317 -3.07 3.43 -18.08
CA ALA A 317 -3.20 4.76 -17.52
C ALA A 317 -3.12 5.81 -18.62
N GLN A 318 -3.95 6.84 -18.52
CA GLN A 318 -3.89 8.02 -19.35
C GLN A 318 -3.58 9.25 -18.51
N TYR A 319 -2.44 9.87 -18.77
CA TYR A 319 -1.93 11.04 -18.05
C TYR A 319 -2.50 12.34 -18.61
N ARG A 320 -2.35 13.43 -17.83
CA ARG A 320 -2.83 14.78 -18.18
C ARG A 320 -2.32 15.30 -19.53
N ASP A 321 -1.09 14.94 -19.91
CA ASP A 321 -0.47 15.34 -21.20
C ASP A 321 -0.90 14.50 -22.40
N GLY A 322 -1.82 13.54 -22.19
CA GLY A 322 -2.29 12.60 -23.20
C GLY A 322 -1.41 11.36 -23.35
N THR A 323 -0.31 11.25 -22.61
CA THR A 323 0.52 10.03 -22.59
C THR A 323 -0.27 8.86 -22.05
N ARG A 324 -0.17 7.71 -22.73
CA ARG A 324 -0.72 6.43 -22.30
C ARG A 324 0.40 5.50 -21.85
N ARG A 325 0.17 4.80 -20.74
CA ARG A 325 1.04 3.72 -20.25
C ARG A 325 0.23 2.45 -20.07
N ASP A 326 0.66 1.39 -20.73
CA ASP A 326 0.03 0.08 -20.68
C ASP A 326 0.65 -0.79 -19.58
N TYR A 327 -0.20 -1.56 -18.88
CA TYR A 327 0.18 -2.51 -17.83
C TYR A 327 -0.27 -3.90 -18.25
N TYR A 328 0.71 -4.75 -18.56
CA TYR A 328 0.49 -6.12 -19.01
C TYR A 328 0.65 -7.09 -17.85
N ALA A 329 -0.06 -8.21 -17.88
CA ALA A 329 0.18 -9.32 -16.97
C ALA A 329 1.64 -9.79 -17.08
N THR A 330 2.21 -10.28 -15.95
CA THR A 330 3.61 -10.72 -15.90
C THR A 330 3.83 -12.06 -16.57
N GLY A 331 2.76 -12.84 -16.75
CA GLY A 331 2.73 -14.17 -17.38
C GLY A 331 1.39 -14.39 -18.08
N ASN A 332 1.14 -15.65 -18.41
CA ASN A 332 -0.05 -16.09 -19.10
C ASN A 332 -0.34 -17.56 -18.74
N ASP A 333 -0.63 -17.77 -17.47
CA ASP A 333 -0.63 -19.08 -16.82
C ASP A 333 -2.06 -19.58 -16.54
N TYR A 334 -3.09 -19.00 -17.20
CA TYR A 334 -4.50 -19.39 -17.01
C TYR A 334 -4.71 -20.91 -17.19
N ASP A 335 -4.15 -21.48 -18.26
CA ASP A 335 -4.32 -22.90 -18.61
C ASP A 335 -3.58 -23.85 -17.64
N ASP A 336 -2.72 -23.33 -16.76
CA ASP A 336 -2.08 -24.11 -15.71
C ASP A 336 -3.05 -24.47 -14.58
N TYR A 337 -4.09 -23.66 -14.37
CA TYR A 337 -5.04 -23.77 -13.27
C TYR A 337 -6.47 -24.05 -13.74
N PHE A 338 -6.85 -23.60 -14.92
CA PHE A 338 -8.22 -23.62 -15.41
C PHE A 338 -8.33 -24.34 -16.76
N THR A 339 -9.49 -24.90 -17.00
CA THR A 339 -9.85 -25.53 -18.27
C THR A 339 -10.92 -24.69 -18.99
N GLN A 340 -11.35 -25.14 -20.17
CA GLN A 340 -12.42 -24.48 -20.92
C GLN A 340 -13.78 -24.50 -20.17
N ASP A 341 -13.99 -25.52 -19.33
CA ASP A 341 -15.23 -25.69 -18.54
C ASP A 341 -15.15 -25.04 -17.17
N SER A 342 -14.00 -24.48 -16.80
CA SER A 342 -13.80 -23.78 -15.53
C SER A 342 -14.63 -22.51 -15.47
N LYS A 343 -15.14 -22.19 -14.27
CA LYS A 343 -15.87 -20.96 -13.95
C LYS A 343 -15.13 -20.17 -12.88
N ILE A 344 -15.12 -18.88 -13.05
CA ILE A 344 -14.65 -17.93 -12.05
C ILE A 344 -15.81 -17.02 -11.71
N TYR A 345 -16.15 -16.96 -10.42
CA TYR A 345 -17.14 -16.05 -9.87
C TYR A 345 -16.45 -15.02 -9.00
N VAL A 346 -16.93 -13.78 -9.00
CA VAL A 346 -16.34 -12.71 -8.21
C VAL A 346 -17.35 -12.19 -7.20
N LEU A 347 -16.93 -12.08 -5.95
CA LEU A 347 -17.65 -11.41 -4.89
C LEU A 347 -17.06 -10.02 -4.67
N ALA A 348 -17.87 -8.99 -4.67
CA ALA A 348 -17.43 -7.61 -4.47
C ALA A 348 -18.46 -6.79 -3.67
N ASP A 349 -18.01 -5.63 -3.17
CA ASP A 349 -18.84 -4.69 -2.44
C ASP A 349 -18.43 -3.23 -2.70
N GLU A 350 -19.04 -2.29 -2.02
CA GLU A 350 -18.75 -0.85 -2.11
C GLU A 350 -17.34 -0.46 -1.70
N ASN A 351 -16.58 -1.37 -1.09
CA ASN A 351 -15.18 -1.16 -0.71
C ASN A 351 -14.21 -1.85 -1.68
N SER A 352 -14.71 -2.63 -2.64
CA SER A 352 -13.91 -3.17 -3.73
C SER A 352 -13.52 -2.05 -4.68
N ALA A 353 -12.23 -1.69 -4.76
CA ALA A 353 -11.79 -0.47 -5.43
C ALA A 353 -10.51 -0.67 -6.25
N SER A 354 -10.28 0.23 -7.22
CA SER A 354 -8.99 0.41 -7.89
C SER A 354 -8.47 -0.88 -8.56
N ALA A 355 -7.37 -1.50 -8.05
CA ALA A 355 -6.81 -2.73 -8.61
C ALA A 355 -7.84 -3.88 -8.65
N SER A 356 -8.71 -3.99 -7.64
CA SER A 356 -9.82 -4.95 -7.63
C SER A 356 -10.75 -4.73 -8.83
N GLU A 357 -11.16 -3.49 -9.07
CA GLU A 357 -12.04 -3.14 -10.19
C GLU A 357 -11.34 -3.29 -11.55
N CYS A 358 -10.03 -3.03 -11.61
CA CYS A 358 -9.22 -3.28 -12.80
C CYS A 358 -9.12 -4.79 -13.11
N LEU A 359 -8.94 -5.63 -12.08
CA LEU A 359 -8.92 -7.09 -12.26
C LEU A 359 -10.26 -7.58 -12.79
N ILE A 360 -11.38 -7.21 -12.15
CA ILE A 360 -12.72 -7.57 -12.61
C ILE A 360 -12.95 -7.12 -14.05
N GLY A 361 -12.59 -5.88 -14.37
CA GLY A 361 -12.74 -5.33 -15.72
C GLY A 361 -11.91 -6.05 -16.77
N ALA A 362 -10.68 -6.45 -16.43
CA ALA A 362 -9.86 -7.25 -17.31
C ALA A 362 -10.47 -8.66 -17.53
N LEU A 363 -10.97 -9.30 -16.47
CA LEU A 363 -11.67 -10.59 -16.58
C LEU A 363 -12.87 -10.53 -17.53
N ILE A 364 -13.68 -9.46 -17.43
CA ILE A 364 -14.81 -9.19 -18.34
C ILE A 364 -14.32 -8.96 -19.77
N ASP A 365 -13.33 -8.09 -19.94
CA ASP A 365 -12.85 -7.71 -21.26
C ASP A 365 -12.22 -8.88 -22.03
N TYR A 366 -11.62 -9.86 -21.34
CA TYR A 366 -11.12 -11.09 -21.95
C TYR A 366 -12.18 -12.21 -22.05
N GLY A 367 -13.39 -11.98 -21.50
CA GLY A 367 -14.43 -13.00 -21.49
C GLY A 367 -14.10 -14.20 -20.60
N THR A 368 -13.28 -13.98 -19.59
CA THR A 368 -13.05 -14.97 -18.53
C THR A 368 -14.27 -15.10 -17.65
N ILE A 369 -14.95 -13.98 -17.39
CA ILE A 369 -16.24 -13.89 -16.71
C ILE A 369 -17.19 -13.01 -17.52
N ASP A 370 -18.49 -13.16 -17.27
CA ASP A 370 -19.53 -12.23 -17.66
C ASP A 370 -20.01 -11.44 -16.42
N TYR A 371 -20.77 -10.37 -16.63
CA TYR A 371 -21.33 -9.60 -15.50
C TYR A 371 -22.19 -10.46 -14.57
N GLY A 372 -22.90 -11.46 -15.09
CA GLY A 372 -23.70 -12.41 -14.30
C GLY A 372 -22.88 -13.32 -13.37
N ASP A 373 -21.56 -13.38 -13.53
CA ASP A 373 -20.64 -14.10 -12.64
C ASP A 373 -20.15 -13.22 -11.47
N ILE A 374 -20.60 -11.96 -11.40
CA ILE A 374 -20.23 -11.00 -10.34
C ILE A 374 -21.39 -10.88 -9.36
N TYR A 375 -21.12 -11.10 -8.08
CA TYR A 375 -22.06 -10.96 -6.98
C TYR A 375 -21.70 -9.73 -6.16
N LEU A 376 -22.61 -8.73 -6.16
CA LEU A 376 -22.43 -7.47 -5.47
C LEU A 376 -23.24 -7.44 -4.17
N ARG A 377 -22.57 -7.11 -3.07
CA ARG A 377 -23.22 -6.86 -1.80
C ARG A 377 -23.89 -5.48 -1.78
N LYS A 378 -25.05 -5.39 -1.12
CA LYS A 378 -25.76 -4.13 -0.90
C LYS A 378 -26.37 -4.10 0.48
N ASP A 379 -26.32 -2.94 1.12
CA ASP A 379 -27.04 -2.68 2.35
C ASP A 379 -28.56 -2.61 2.11
N GLU A 380 -29.32 -2.99 3.14
CA GLU A 380 -30.75 -2.83 3.10
C GLU A 380 -31.14 -1.35 2.96
N GLY A 381 -31.94 -1.03 1.95
CA GLY A 381 -32.40 0.32 1.66
C GLY A 381 -31.44 1.17 0.82
N ALA A 382 -30.26 0.69 0.43
CA ALA A 382 -29.42 1.37 -0.55
C ALA A 382 -30.10 1.37 -1.94
N GLU A 383 -29.90 2.41 -2.72
CA GLU A 383 -30.60 2.60 -4.00
C GLU A 383 -29.97 1.73 -5.11
N HIS A 384 -28.66 1.58 -5.12
CA HIS A 384 -27.90 0.79 -6.10
C HIS A 384 -26.89 -0.14 -5.47
N TYR A 385 -26.51 -1.18 -6.20
CA TYR A 385 -25.36 -2.05 -5.92
C TYR A 385 -24.18 -1.56 -6.76
N ALA A 386 -23.07 -1.26 -6.14
CA ALA A 386 -21.89 -0.82 -6.88
C ALA A 386 -20.61 -1.12 -6.12
N THR A 387 -19.52 -1.32 -6.87
CA THR A 387 -18.17 -1.20 -6.34
C THR A 387 -17.81 0.28 -6.11
N TYR A 388 -16.66 0.57 -5.55
CA TYR A 388 -16.27 1.92 -5.12
C TYR A 388 -16.24 2.95 -6.27
N GLY A 389 -15.75 2.58 -7.44
CA GLY A 389 -15.60 3.50 -8.58
C GLY A 389 -14.28 4.30 -8.55
N LYS A 390 -13.17 3.70 -8.12
CA LYS A 390 -11.85 4.35 -8.12
C LYS A 390 -11.09 4.11 -9.43
N GLY A 391 -11.45 4.83 -10.48
CA GLY A 391 -10.78 4.76 -11.79
C GLY A 391 -9.64 5.77 -11.94
N VAL A 392 -8.85 6.01 -10.90
CA VAL A 392 -7.69 6.91 -10.91
C VAL A 392 -6.46 6.22 -10.30
N MET A 393 -5.29 6.67 -10.74
CA MET A 393 -4.00 6.12 -10.31
C MET A 393 -3.18 7.20 -9.61
N GLN A 394 -2.54 6.83 -8.51
CA GLN A 394 -1.61 7.67 -7.77
C GLN A 394 -0.16 7.29 -8.09
N SER A 395 0.73 8.29 -7.96
CA SER A 395 2.17 8.09 -7.92
C SER A 395 2.75 8.78 -6.69
N THR A 396 3.76 8.17 -6.10
CA THR A 396 4.43 8.69 -4.90
C THR A 396 5.72 9.40 -5.29
N PHE A 397 5.88 10.62 -4.79
CA PHE A 397 7.04 11.49 -5.01
C PHE A 397 7.70 11.78 -3.67
N VAL A 398 8.90 11.24 -3.47
CA VAL A 398 9.64 11.41 -2.21
C VAL A 398 10.36 12.74 -2.21
N SER A 399 10.19 13.51 -1.14
CA SER A 399 10.85 14.80 -0.94
C SER A 399 12.28 14.63 -0.42
N ALA A 400 13.07 15.70 -0.49
CA ALA A 400 14.43 15.71 0.04
C ALA A 400 14.50 15.55 1.57
N SER A 401 13.43 15.89 2.28
CA SER A 401 13.28 15.71 3.74
C SER A 401 12.90 14.28 4.14
N GLY A 402 12.56 13.42 3.17
CA GLY A 402 12.14 12.03 3.41
C GLY A 402 10.64 11.83 3.44
N GLY A 403 9.84 12.88 3.57
CA GLY A 403 8.39 12.81 3.42
C GLY A 403 8.00 12.52 1.96
N ALA A 404 6.75 12.14 1.72
CA ALA A 404 6.30 11.77 0.39
C ALA A 404 4.91 12.33 0.05
N PHE A 405 4.74 12.71 -1.22
CA PHE A 405 3.45 13.09 -1.79
C PHE A 405 2.93 11.97 -2.68
N GLN A 406 1.82 11.39 -2.30
CA GLN A 406 1.06 10.49 -3.16
C GLN A 406 0.02 11.33 -3.89
N LEU A 407 0.17 11.49 -5.19
CA LEU A 407 -0.70 12.33 -6.02
C LEU A 407 -1.44 11.53 -7.07
N THR A 408 -2.70 11.88 -7.32
CA THR A 408 -3.44 11.39 -8.47
C THR A 408 -2.85 11.96 -9.76
N VAL A 409 -2.30 11.09 -10.61
CA VAL A 409 -1.55 11.49 -11.81
C VAL A 409 -2.19 11.06 -13.12
N ALA A 410 -3.11 10.08 -13.08
CA ALA A 410 -3.72 9.54 -14.29
C ALA A 410 -5.12 8.96 -14.02
N ARG A 411 -5.94 8.85 -15.07
CA ARG A 411 -7.10 7.95 -15.11
C ARG A 411 -6.66 6.57 -15.54
N ILE A 412 -7.26 5.54 -14.95
CA ILE A 412 -7.00 4.15 -15.31
C ILE A 412 -8.21 3.56 -16.05
N TYR A 413 -7.92 2.75 -17.04
CA TYR A 413 -8.90 2.15 -17.95
C TYR A 413 -8.69 0.65 -18.04
N TRP A 414 -9.77 -0.09 -18.25
CA TRP A 414 -9.74 -1.50 -18.61
C TRP A 414 -9.15 -1.71 -20.00
N PRO A 415 -8.78 -2.94 -20.37
CA PRO A 415 -8.15 -3.22 -21.65
C PRO A 415 -8.90 -2.68 -22.87
N LYS A 416 -10.24 -2.78 -22.90
CA LYS A 416 -11.08 -2.28 -24.00
C LYS A 416 -11.53 -0.82 -23.87
N GLY A 417 -11.03 -0.10 -22.86
CA GLY A 417 -11.21 1.35 -22.75
C GLY A 417 -12.31 1.82 -21.80
N ASN A 418 -12.94 0.93 -21.05
CA ASN A 418 -13.89 1.32 -20.03
C ASN A 418 -13.18 1.99 -18.84
N CYS A 419 -13.77 3.06 -18.30
CA CYS A 419 -13.32 3.73 -17.08
C CYS A 419 -14.48 3.77 -16.09
N ILE A 420 -14.24 3.21 -14.91
CA ILE A 420 -15.27 3.08 -13.84
C ILE A 420 -15.24 4.24 -12.85
N HIS A 421 -14.41 5.27 -13.10
CA HIS A 421 -14.25 6.39 -12.17
C HIS A 421 -15.57 7.05 -11.83
N GLU A 422 -15.86 7.20 -10.51
CA GLU A 422 -17.10 7.76 -9.96
C GLU A 422 -18.38 6.96 -10.27
N ARG A 423 -18.27 5.76 -10.85
CA ARG A 423 -19.41 4.91 -11.19
C ARG A 423 -19.33 3.53 -10.54
N GLY A 424 -18.17 2.90 -10.60
CA GLY A 424 -18.01 1.51 -10.21
C GLY A 424 -18.58 0.50 -11.22
N ILE A 425 -18.60 -0.76 -10.81
CA ILE A 425 -19.31 -1.86 -11.45
C ILE A 425 -20.64 -1.99 -10.74
N THR A 426 -21.74 -2.01 -11.47
CA THR A 426 -23.08 -1.91 -10.91
C THR A 426 -23.98 -3.08 -11.30
N ASP A 427 -25.09 -3.25 -10.61
CA ASP A 427 -26.17 -4.18 -10.99
C ASP A 427 -26.81 -3.82 -12.34
N GLU A 428 -26.81 -2.55 -12.76
CA GLU A 428 -27.25 -2.13 -14.09
C GLU A 428 -26.36 -2.69 -15.22
N ASP A 429 -25.11 -3.05 -14.93
CA ASP A 429 -24.22 -3.73 -15.87
C ASP A 429 -24.59 -5.21 -16.05
N GLY A 430 -25.44 -5.76 -15.18
CA GLY A 430 -25.86 -7.16 -15.18
C GLY A 430 -25.30 -8.00 -14.04
N ALA A 431 -24.59 -7.39 -13.09
CA ALA A 431 -24.10 -8.09 -11.90
C ALA A 431 -25.26 -8.50 -10.97
N VAL A 432 -25.07 -9.59 -10.23
CA VAL A 432 -26.08 -10.15 -9.32
C VAL A 432 -26.03 -9.45 -7.97
N GLY A 433 -27.09 -8.71 -7.63
CA GLY A 433 -27.16 -8.03 -6.35
C GLY A 433 -27.68 -8.93 -5.21
N ILE A 434 -27.01 -8.91 -4.06
CA ILE A 434 -27.44 -9.59 -2.82
C ILE A 434 -27.55 -8.57 -1.69
N VAL A 435 -28.73 -8.46 -1.08
CA VAL A 435 -28.94 -7.63 0.13
C VAL A 435 -28.40 -8.38 1.35
N SER A 436 -27.45 -7.79 2.03
CA SER A 436 -26.83 -8.36 3.22
C SER A 436 -26.18 -7.26 4.06
N PRO A 437 -26.07 -7.41 5.39
CA PRO A 437 -25.28 -6.51 6.22
C PRO A 437 -23.84 -6.35 5.71
N ALA A 438 -23.29 -5.16 5.90
CA ALA A 438 -21.95 -4.78 5.43
C ALA A 438 -20.80 -5.56 6.07
N ILE A 439 -21.04 -6.37 7.09
CA ILE A 439 -19.99 -6.86 7.94
C ILE A 439 -19.92 -8.37 7.89
N TYR A 440 -18.75 -8.82 7.58
CA TYR A 440 -18.31 -10.20 7.61
C TYR A 440 -18.27 -10.66 9.07
N GLY A 441 -19.25 -11.40 9.52
CA GLY A 441 -19.33 -11.93 10.87
C GLY A 441 -19.20 -13.45 10.91
N ALA A 442 -19.43 -14.03 12.07
CA ALA A 442 -19.50 -15.49 12.23
C ALA A 442 -20.56 -16.12 11.29
N GLU A 443 -21.56 -15.33 10.89
CA GLU A 443 -22.57 -15.69 9.90
C GLU A 443 -22.48 -14.70 8.74
N ASP A 444 -21.56 -14.91 7.81
CA ASP A 444 -21.47 -14.15 6.55
C ASP A 444 -22.65 -14.51 5.63
N SER A 445 -23.79 -13.85 5.83
CA SER A 445 -25.02 -14.14 5.11
C SER A 445 -24.90 -13.85 3.62
N PHE A 446 -24.08 -12.89 3.21
CA PHE A 446 -23.80 -12.64 1.80
C PHE A 446 -23.09 -13.82 1.16
N LEU A 447 -21.99 -14.29 1.78
CA LEU A 447 -21.22 -15.43 1.29
C LEU A 447 -22.09 -16.69 1.19
N GLN A 448 -22.92 -16.96 2.21
CA GLN A 448 -23.84 -18.12 2.18
C GLN A 448 -24.85 -18.02 1.03
N GLN A 449 -25.43 -16.84 0.78
CA GLN A 449 -26.36 -16.62 -0.33
C GLN A 449 -25.66 -16.73 -1.70
N ALA A 450 -24.46 -16.17 -1.82
CA ALA A 450 -23.66 -16.26 -3.05
C ALA A 450 -23.29 -17.71 -3.36
N ILE A 451 -22.78 -18.47 -2.37
CA ILE A 451 -22.47 -19.89 -2.52
C ILE A 451 -23.71 -20.68 -2.94
N ALA A 452 -24.85 -20.44 -2.29
CA ALA A 452 -26.10 -21.12 -2.64
C ALA A 452 -26.56 -20.82 -4.08
N ALA A 453 -26.33 -19.60 -4.57
CA ALA A 453 -26.67 -19.23 -5.94
C ALA A 453 -25.69 -19.81 -6.98
N ILE A 454 -24.40 -19.89 -6.64
CA ILE A 454 -23.34 -20.42 -7.53
C ILE A 454 -23.40 -21.95 -7.64
N CYS A 455 -23.62 -22.63 -6.52
CA CYS A 455 -23.60 -24.11 -6.44
C CYS A 455 -24.99 -24.74 -6.57
N SER A 456 -26.04 -24.00 -7.00
CA SER A 456 -27.40 -24.51 -7.28
C SER A 456 -27.54 -25.02 -8.74
#